data_58413a3d5df3898f630176ccb80cd83d
#
_entry.id   58413a3d5df3898f630176ccb80cd83d
#
_cell.length_a   1.000
_cell.length_b   1.000
_cell.length_c   1.000
_cell.angle_alpha   90.00
_cell.angle_beta   90.00
_cell.angle_gamma   90.00
#
_symmetry.space_group_name_H-M   'P 1'
#
loop_
_entity.id
_entity.type
_entity.pdbx_description
1 polymer ?
#
loop_
_entity_poly.entity_id
_entity_poly.type
_entity_poly.pdbx_seq_one_letter_code
_entity_poly.pdbx_strand_id
1 'polypeptide(L)'
;MKRVQQKTERKISAALRLALVALLLLLQIAVVVALSMVLKQKIYIAYAILEIMAVLCVARIYTRPGSSTYKPGWIVLIMLVPVVGVILYWLWNGNQMKKKLALKTLAMPEEPPAVRESSARAQSNLTRRWPRWGKLAEYLRRQDFPLFENTEMTYFPTGEAYLEDLLAEMEKAKRFIFLEYYIASKGQIWDRICEVLTERAAAGVEVNLILDDFGSMMTMPPEEIDALRQKGIWVQMFNPVHQYVNRLYFNYRDHRKIAVIDGDIAYTGGANLADEYANLIVRFGYWKDCGLRLKGEGAWGFTRQFMHLWLRMSGELRDPWDSYRPRGGGEVGGDFCQPLVDGPDNNPVSTAEDTYQQLISNAERYVWITTPYLAIDEPMIRTLCIAADSGVDVRLMLPGIPDHKFAYMVAQSYFGELLTHGVKIYVYTPGLLHAKSVVADGEVGFVGSVNMDYRSFQLHFECGTLFSGSAVEAVREDMCRTMDQSREISLME
;
A
#
# COMPACT_ATOMS: atom_id res chain seq x y z
N MET A 1 -23.91 10.64 22.94
CA MET A 1 -24.57 9.33 22.77
C MET A 1 -24.03 8.55 21.59
N LYS A 2 -23.96 9.06 20.37
CA LYS A 2 -23.41 8.35 19.18
C LYS A 2 -21.96 7.81 19.37
N ARG A 3 -21.09 8.56 20.02
CA ARG A 3 -19.68 8.13 20.30
C ARG A 3 -19.56 6.91 21.21
N VAL A 4 -20.42 6.84 22.23
CA VAL A 4 -20.48 5.68 23.14
C VAL A 4 -21.04 4.47 22.38
N GLN A 5 -22.04 4.70 21.54
CA GLN A 5 -22.69 3.67 20.75
C GLN A 5 -21.70 3.08 19.71
N GLN A 6 -20.96 3.90 19.00
CA GLN A 6 -19.96 3.46 17.99
C GLN A 6 -18.74 2.77 18.64
N LYS A 7 -18.26 3.26 19.79
CA LYS A 7 -17.19 2.59 20.56
C LYS A 7 -17.67 1.25 21.14
N THR A 8 -18.94 1.16 21.45
CA THR A 8 -19.59 -0.08 21.93
C THR A 8 -19.78 -1.06 20.76
N GLU A 9 -20.24 -0.61 19.61
CA GLU A 9 -20.37 -1.43 18.39
C GLU A 9 -19.02 -1.98 17.91
N ARG A 10 -17.93 -1.20 18.01
CA ARG A 10 -16.56 -1.62 17.69
C ARG A 10 -16.02 -2.67 18.64
N LYS A 11 -16.22 -2.49 19.96
CA LYS A 11 -15.88 -3.52 20.96
C LYS A 11 -16.70 -4.79 20.76
N ILE A 12 -17.96 -4.63 20.41
CA ILE A 12 -18.86 -5.75 20.08
C ILE A 12 -18.37 -6.47 18.83
N SER A 13 -17.91 -5.77 17.79
CA SER A 13 -17.35 -6.39 16.56
C SER A 13 -16.09 -7.22 16.85
N ALA A 14 -15.14 -6.70 17.63
CA ALA A 14 -13.94 -7.45 18.01
C ALA A 14 -14.27 -8.65 18.90
N ALA A 15 -15.14 -8.46 19.89
CA ALA A 15 -15.62 -9.52 20.78
C ALA A 15 -16.43 -10.58 20.01
N LEU A 16 -17.26 -10.19 19.04
CA LEU A 16 -18.01 -11.10 18.17
C LEU A 16 -17.09 -11.99 17.32
N ARG A 17 -15.97 -11.47 16.85
CA ARG A 17 -14.98 -12.26 16.06
C ARG A 17 -14.27 -13.27 16.94
N LEU A 18 -13.81 -12.84 18.12
CA LEU A 18 -13.22 -13.75 19.09
C LEU A 18 -14.24 -14.82 19.53
N ALA A 19 -15.49 -14.39 19.78
CA ALA A 19 -16.59 -15.28 20.10
C ALA A 19 -16.91 -16.25 18.95
N LEU A 20 -16.84 -15.82 17.69
CA LEU A 20 -17.04 -16.67 16.52
C LEU A 20 -15.96 -17.75 16.44
N VAL A 21 -14.68 -17.38 16.62
CA VAL A 21 -13.57 -18.34 16.61
C VAL A 21 -13.72 -19.32 17.78
N ALA A 22 -14.02 -18.81 18.98
CA ALA A 22 -14.25 -19.66 20.16
C ALA A 22 -15.46 -20.59 19.96
N LEU A 23 -16.55 -20.08 19.36
CA LEU A 23 -17.73 -20.87 19.04
C LEU A 23 -17.42 -21.98 18.02
N LEU A 24 -16.61 -21.69 16.99
CA LEU A 24 -16.20 -22.69 16.01
C LEU A 24 -15.30 -23.76 16.64
N LEU A 25 -14.41 -23.40 17.56
CA LEU A 25 -13.59 -24.35 18.30
C LEU A 25 -14.47 -25.24 19.24
N LEU A 26 -15.42 -24.62 19.95
CA LEU A 26 -16.38 -25.36 20.78
C LEU A 26 -17.26 -26.25 19.92
N LEU A 27 -17.69 -25.78 18.76
CA LEU A 27 -18.46 -26.58 17.80
C LEU A 27 -17.65 -27.77 17.30
N GLN A 28 -16.36 -27.63 17.02
CA GLN A 28 -15.50 -28.73 16.65
C GLN A 28 -15.41 -29.79 17.78
N ILE A 29 -15.16 -29.33 19.01
CA ILE A 29 -15.15 -30.25 20.19
C ILE A 29 -16.49 -30.92 20.32
N ALA A 30 -17.59 -30.19 20.22
CA ALA A 30 -18.95 -30.74 20.32
C ALA A 30 -19.24 -31.78 19.21
N VAL A 31 -18.80 -31.49 17.95
CA VAL A 31 -18.92 -32.45 16.84
C VAL A 31 -18.12 -33.73 17.12
N VAL A 32 -16.88 -33.62 17.60
CA VAL A 32 -16.03 -34.73 17.91
C VAL A 32 -16.67 -35.60 19.05
N VAL A 33 -17.15 -34.93 20.11
CA VAL A 33 -17.82 -35.60 21.23
C VAL A 33 -19.13 -36.27 20.80
N ALA A 34 -19.97 -35.53 20.03
CA ALA A 34 -21.22 -36.08 19.51
C ALA A 34 -20.99 -37.28 18.59
N LEU A 35 -20.01 -37.17 17.68
CA LEU A 35 -19.62 -38.31 16.84
C LEU A 35 -19.09 -39.47 17.64
N SER A 36 -18.34 -39.20 18.74
CA SER A 36 -17.88 -40.26 19.66
C SER A 36 -19.02 -40.98 20.33
N MET A 37 -20.03 -40.21 20.78
CA MET A 37 -21.20 -40.78 21.48
C MET A 37 -22.15 -41.53 20.55
N VAL A 38 -22.39 -40.97 19.34
CA VAL A 38 -23.37 -41.52 18.40
C VAL A 38 -22.80 -42.68 17.59
N LEU A 39 -21.57 -42.55 17.12
CA LEU A 39 -20.96 -43.55 16.22
C LEU A 39 -20.25 -44.68 16.94
N LYS A 40 -19.97 -44.54 18.24
CA LYS A 40 -19.27 -45.56 19.06
C LYS A 40 -18.12 -46.23 18.28
N GLN A 41 -18.31 -47.50 17.88
CA GLN A 41 -17.32 -48.26 17.12
C GLN A 41 -17.07 -47.75 15.68
N LYS A 42 -17.92 -46.86 15.11
CA LYS A 42 -17.78 -46.34 13.76
C LYS A 42 -17.20 -44.93 13.70
N ILE A 43 -16.73 -44.39 14.82
CA ILE A 43 -16.15 -43.03 14.87
C ILE A 43 -14.95 -42.88 13.94
N TYR A 44 -14.19 -43.96 13.73
CA TYR A 44 -13.06 -43.97 12.79
C TYR A 44 -13.48 -43.67 11.35
N ILE A 45 -14.71 -44.02 10.94
CA ILE A 45 -15.24 -43.73 9.60
C ILE A 45 -15.47 -42.20 9.43
N ALA A 46 -16.07 -41.58 10.47
CA ALA A 46 -16.29 -40.14 10.45
C ALA A 46 -14.96 -39.36 10.44
N TYR A 47 -13.99 -39.82 11.22
CA TYR A 47 -12.63 -39.26 11.21
C TYR A 47 -11.97 -39.41 9.85
N ALA A 48 -12.04 -40.57 9.23
CA ALA A 48 -11.49 -40.82 7.90
C ALA A 48 -12.13 -39.90 6.82
N ILE A 49 -13.44 -39.65 6.91
CA ILE A 49 -14.13 -38.71 6.00
C ILE A 49 -13.62 -37.28 6.21
N LEU A 50 -13.47 -36.85 7.46
CA LEU A 50 -12.95 -35.51 7.77
C LEU A 50 -11.49 -35.34 7.29
N GLU A 51 -10.64 -36.35 7.46
CA GLU A 51 -9.27 -36.33 6.95
C GLU A 51 -9.22 -36.28 5.41
N ILE A 52 -10.05 -37.09 4.74
CA ILE A 52 -10.15 -37.04 3.27
C ILE A 52 -10.60 -35.69 2.83
N MET A 53 -11.59 -35.05 3.47
CA MET A 53 -12.01 -33.69 3.15
C MET A 53 -10.89 -32.67 3.38
N ALA A 54 -10.13 -32.82 4.46
CA ALA A 54 -8.98 -31.96 4.76
C ALA A 54 -7.90 -32.11 3.66
N VAL A 55 -7.55 -33.34 3.30
CA VAL A 55 -6.57 -33.63 2.22
C VAL A 55 -7.03 -33.05 0.88
N LEU A 56 -8.29 -33.23 0.51
CA LEU A 56 -8.85 -32.64 -0.71
C LEU A 56 -8.81 -31.10 -0.68
N CYS A 57 -9.09 -30.50 0.47
CA CYS A 57 -8.98 -29.06 0.66
C CYS A 57 -7.52 -28.59 0.52
N VAL A 58 -6.57 -29.31 1.13
CA VAL A 58 -5.12 -29.04 1.03
C VAL A 58 -4.66 -29.18 -0.43
N ALA A 59 -5.04 -30.25 -1.13
CA ALA A 59 -4.72 -30.43 -2.53
C ALA A 59 -5.23 -29.27 -3.40
N ARG A 60 -6.46 -28.81 -3.11
CA ARG A 60 -7.03 -27.63 -3.78
C ARG A 60 -6.28 -26.34 -3.45
N ILE A 61 -5.78 -26.16 -2.23
CA ILE A 61 -4.95 -25.01 -1.84
C ILE A 61 -3.64 -25.04 -2.64
N TYR A 62 -3.00 -26.21 -2.67
CA TYR A 62 -1.71 -26.39 -3.34
C TYR A 62 -1.78 -26.09 -4.84
N THR A 63 -2.84 -26.55 -5.53
CA THR A 63 -3.01 -26.39 -6.97
C THR A 63 -3.50 -25.00 -7.41
N ARG A 64 -3.92 -24.13 -6.46
CA ARG A 64 -4.34 -22.77 -6.80
C ARG A 64 -3.16 -21.87 -7.13
N PRO A 65 -3.28 -20.99 -8.15
CA PRO A 65 -2.31 -19.90 -8.34
C PRO A 65 -2.35 -18.95 -7.14
N GLY A 66 -1.22 -18.34 -6.82
CA GLY A 66 -1.04 -17.36 -5.74
C GLY A 66 0.25 -17.62 -4.95
N SER A 67 0.64 -16.69 -4.09
CA SER A 67 1.89 -16.74 -3.33
C SER A 67 2.04 -18.06 -2.55
N SER A 68 3.21 -18.67 -2.67
CA SER A 68 3.58 -19.90 -1.96
C SER A 68 3.64 -19.72 -0.44
N THR A 69 4.02 -18.53 0.02
CA THR A 69 4.20 -18.20 1.44
C THR A 69 2.91 -18.28 2.26
N TYR A 70 1.78 -17.97 1.63
CA TYR A 70 0.46 -17.98 2.28
C TYR A 70 -0.14 -19.38 2.48
N LYS A 71 0.20 -20.32 1.59
CA LYS A 71 -0.41 -21.67 1.59
C LYS A 71 -0.07 -22.51 2.82
N PRO A 72 1.19 -22.54 3.32
CA PRO A 72 1.57 -23.39 4.46
C PRO A 72 0.75 -23.11 5.73
N GLY A 73 0.51 -21.84 6.04
CA GLY A 73 -0.28 -21.46 7.21
C GLY A 73 -1.70 -22.05 7.20
N TRP A 74 -2.36 -22.03 6.04
CA TRP A 74 -3.69 -22.65 5.86
C TRP A 74 -3.62 -24.17 5.90
N ILE A 75 -2.59 -24.76 5.30
CA ILE A 75 -2.39 -26.21 5.31
C ILE A 75 -2.22 -26.70 6.74
N VAL A 76 -1.35 -26.06 7.54
CA VAL A 76 -1.14 -26.40 8.94
C VAL A 76 -2.43 -26.23 9.74
N LEU A 77 -3.16 -25.13 9.56
CA LEU A 77 -4.42 -24.90 10.26
C LEU A 77 -5.48 -25.97 9.94
N ILE A 78 -5.61 -26.34 8.66
CA ILE A 78 -6.58 -27.37 8.21
C ILE A 78 -6.19 -28.74 8.73
N MET A 79 -4.91 -29.07 8.73
CA MET A 79 -4.43 -30.36 9.23
C MET A 79 -4.57 -30.51 10.76
N LEU A 80 -4.33 -29.42 11.51
CA LEU A 80 -4.47 -29.44 12.98
C LEU A 80 -5.92 -29.39 13.43
N VAL A 81 -6.76 -28.63 12.74
CA VAL A 81 -8.16 -28.37 13.14
C VAL A 81 -9.08 -28.46 11.91
N PRO A 82 -9.32 -29.66 11.38
CA PRO A 82 -9.93 -29.87 10.05
C PRO A 82 -11.24 -29.11 9.84
N VAL A 83 -12.20 -29.26 10.78
CA VAL A 83 -13.53 -28.64 10.64
C VAL A 83 -13.41 -27.11 10.63
N VAL A 84 -12.74 -26.55 11.65
CA VAL A 84 -12.58 -25.10 11.79
C VAL A 84 -11.68 -24.55 10.69
N GLY A 85 -10.56 -25.21 10.39
CA GLY A 85 -9.62 -24.80 9.36
C GLY A 85 -10.26 -24.74 7.97
N VAL A 86 -11.06 -25.73 7.59
CA VAL A 86 -11.79 -25.73 6.32
C VAL A 86 -12.84 -24.61 6.27
N ILE A 87 -13.61 -24.43 7.35
CA ILE A 87 -14.61 -23.35 7.43
C ILE A 87 -13.93 -21.97 7.35
N LEU A 88 -12.87 -21.74 8.14
CA LEU A 88 -12.14 -20.49 8.13
C LEU A 88 -11.48 -20.23 6.77
N TYR A 89 -10.87 -21.28 6.18
CA TYR A 89 -10.32 -21.17 4.84
C TYR A 89 -11.39 -20.78 3.82
N TRP A 90 -12.55 -21.42 3.87
CA TRP A 90 -13.65 -21.10 2.96
C TRP A 90 -14.23 -19.70 3.18
N LEU A 91 -14.30 -19.25 4.43
CA LEU A 91 -14.76 -17.91 4.79
C LEU A 91 -13.75 -16.82 4.45
N TRP A 92 -12.45 -17.08 4.65
CA TRP A 92 -11.39 -16.06 4.53
C TRP A 92 -10.53 -16.16 3.29
N ASN A 93 -10.43 -17.34 2.68
CA ASN A 93 -9.66 -17.51 1.45
C ASN A 93 -10.57 -17.42 0.23
N GLY A 94 -11.11 -16.29 -0.02
CA GLY A 94 -12.00 -16.17 -1.16
C GLY A 94 -11.40 -15.46 -2.36
N ASN A 95 -11.32 -16.14 -3.50
CA ASN A 95 -11.58 -15.54 -4.82
C ASN A 95 -12.92 -14.76 -4.86
N GLN A 96 -13.54 -14.59 -3.72
CA GLN A 96 -14.79 -13.88 -3.52
C GLN A 96 -14.58 -12.36 -3.48
N MET A 97 -13.31 -11.90 -3.40
CA MET A 97 -13.03 -10.48 -3.39
C MET A 97 -13.45 -9.77 -4.68
N LYS A 98 -13.15 -10.37 -5.84
CA LYS A 98 -13.63 -9.84 -7.14
C LYS A 98 -15.15 -9.71 -7.22
N LYS A 99 -15.90 -10.52 -6.43
CA LYS A 99 -17.37 -10.48 -6.39
C LYS A 99 -17.95 -9.68 -5.23
N LYS A 100 -17.14 -9.34 -4.20
CA LYS A 100 -17.68 -8.91 -2.90
C LYS A 100 -17.11 -7.62 -2.31
N LEU A 101 -15.95 -7.11 -2.75
CA LEU A 101 -15.80 -5.67 -2.72
C LEU A 101 -16.87 -5.19 -3.69
N ALA A 102 -17.98 -4.68 -3.18
CA ALA A 102 -19.09 -4.20 -3.99
C ALA A 102 -18.74 -2.92 -4.78
N LEU A 103 -17.47 -2.80 -5.11
CA LEU A 103 -16.95 -1.83 -6.05
C LEU A 103 -17.43 -2.26 -7.41
N LYS A 104 -18.26 -1.46 -8.02
CA LYS A 104 -18.73 -1.67 -9.41
C LYS A 104 -17.49 -1.97 -10.25
N THR A 105 -17.53 -3.07 -11.02
CA THR A 105 -16.49 -3.34 -12.02
C THR A 105 -16.68 -2.34 -13.15
N LEU A 106 -16.00 -1.21 -13.03
CA LEU A 106 -15.97 -0.18 -14.06
C LEU A 106 -14.62 -0.29 -14.76
N ALA A 107 -14.66 -0.47 -16.07
CA ALA A 107 -13.47 -0.33 -16.88
C ALA A 107 -13.01 1.14 -16.83
N MET A 108 -11.70 1.37 -16.73
CA MET A 108 -11.18 2.72 -16.93
C MET A 108 -11.51 3.18 -18.35
N PRO A 109 -11.88 4.46 -18.55
CA PRO A 109 -11.96 5.03 -19.88
C PRO A 109 -10.62 4.88 -20.63
N GLU A 110 -10.72 4.56 -21.92
CA GLU A 110 -9.52 4.49 -22.76
C GLU A 110 -8.83 5.85 -22.83
N GLU A 111 -7.49 5.82 -22.76
CA GLU A 111 -6.70 7.04 -22.94
C GLU A 111 -6.84 7.55 -24.39
N PRO A 112 -6.95 8.87 -24.58
CA PRO A 112 -6.92 9.47 -25.91
C PRO A 112 -5.68 9.07 -26.70
N PRO A 113 -5.78 8.99 -28.05
CA PRO A 113 -4.64 8.65 -28.90
C PRO A 113 -3.40 9.49 -28.61
N ALA A 114 -3.55 10.80 -28.39
CA ALA A 114 -2.43 11.70 -28.09
C ALA A 114 -1.65 11.32 -26.81
N VAL A 115 -2.35 10.88 -25.75
CA VAL A 115 -1.70 10.42 -24.51
C VAL A 115 -0.99 9.08 -24.73
N ARG A 116 -1.60 8.17 -25.47
CA ARG A 116 -0.97 6.88 -25.84
C ARG A 116 0.28 7.09 -26.69
N GLU A 117 0.25 8.00 -27.66
CA GLU A 117 1.39 8.35 -28.49
C GLU A 117 2.51 9.05 -27.69
N SER A 118 2.17 9.98 -26.79
CA SER A 118 3.13 10.62 -25.87
C SER A 118 3.82 9.58 -24.99
N SER A 119 3.06 8.70 -24.37
CA SER A 119 3.60 7.60 -23.55
C SER A 119 4.47 6.64 -24.36
N ALA A 120 4.11 6.32 -25.61
CA ALA A 120 4.92 5.47 -26.48
C ALA A 120 6.25 6.15 -26.89
N ARG A 121 6.25 7.45 -27.09
CA ARG A 121 7.49 8.24 -27.35
C ARG A 121 8.38 8.25 -26.12
N ALA A 122 7.81 8.54 -24.93
CA ALA A 122 8.51 8.49 -23.67
C ALA A 122 9.16 7.12 -23.43
N GLN A 123 8.42 6.04 -23.71
CA GLN A 123 8.90 4.67 -23.65
C GLN A 123 10.10 4.43 -24.58
N SER A 124 10.03 4.92 -25.82
CA SER A 124 11.12 4.78 -26.79
C SER A 124 12.38 5.55 -26.34
N ASN A 125 12.20 6.75 -25.80
CA ASN A 125 13.27 7.58 -25.30
C ASN A 125 13.95 6.95 -24.07
N LEU A 126 13.16 6.47 -23.10
CA LEU A 126 13.66 5.76 -21.93
C LEU A 126 14.44 4.49 -22.34
N THR A 127 13.87 3.68 -23.24
CA THR A 127 14.51 2.44 -23.71
C THR A 127 15.83 2.71 -24.43
N ARG A 128 15.92 3.82 -25.17
CA ARG A 128 17.17 4.22 -25.84
C ARG A 128 18.23 4.65 -24.83
N ARG A 129 17.82 5.37 -23.76
CA ARG A 129 18.73 5.86 -22.73
C ARG A 129 19.18 4.74 -21.79
N TRP A 130 18.23 3.89 -21.34
CA TRP A 130 18.46 2.78 -20.42
C TRP A 130 17.61 1.56 -20.81
N PRO A 131 18.12 0.65 -21.64
CA PRO A 131 17.35 -0.49 -22.16
C PRO A 131 16.71 -1.38 -21.08
N ARG A 132 17.40 -1.57 -19.95
CA ARG A 132 16.91 -2.39 -18.83
C ARG A 132 15.72 -1.75 -18.12
N TRP A 133 15.77 -0.44 -17.86
CA TRP A 133 14.67 0.31 -17.26
C TRP A 133 13.51 0.50 -18.25
N GLY A 134 13.80 0.57 -19.52
CA GLY A 134 12.80 0.52 -20.57
C GLY A 134 11.96 -0.75 -20.55
N LYS A 135 12.55 -1.91 -20.17
CA LYS A 135 11.78 -3.17 -20.01
C LYS A 135 10.82 -3.09 -18.82
N LEU A 136 11.27 -2.55 -17.70
CA LEU A 136 10.41 -2.33 -16.53
C LEU A 136 9.26 -1.37 -16.86
N ALA A 137 9.56 -0.24 -17.48
CA ALA A 137 8.54 0.73 -17.87
C ALA A 137 7.52 0.14 -18.88
N GLU A 138 7.97 -0.69 -19.83
CA GLU A 138 7.08 -1.40 -20.76
C GLU A 138 6.19 -2.42 -20.04
N TYR A 139 6.73 -3.13 -19.03
CA TYR A 139 5.93 -4.01 -18.19
C TYR A 139 4.79 -3.22 -17.51
N LEU A 140 5.11 -2.08 -16.88
CA LEU A 140 4.13 -1.22 -16.23
C LEU A 140 3.11 -0.64 -17.23
N ARG A 141 3.56 -0.25 -18.43
CA ARG A 141 2.67 0.24 -19.49
C ARG A 141 1.65 -0.82 -19.92
N ARG A 142 2.04 -2.10 -19.94
CA ARG A 142 1.14 -3.24 -20.21
C ARG A 142 0.14 -3.50 -19.09
N GLN A 143 0.44 -3.01 -17.87
CA GLN A 143 -0.49 -3.02 -16.74
C GLN A 143 -1.35 -1.74 -16.68
N ASP A 144 -1.42 -0.97 -17.79
CA ASP A 144 -2.18 0.26 -17.94
C ASP A 144 -1.66 1.45 -17.09
N PHE A 145 -0.34 1.51 -16.88
CA PHE A 145 0.33 2.66 -16.26
C PHE A 145 1.14 3.41 -17.32
N PRO A 146 0.64 4.55 -17.85
CA PRO A 146 1.36 5.35 -18.85
C PRO A 146 2.67 5.92 -18.30
N LEU A 147 3.69 6.01 -19.15
CA LEU A 147 4.94 6.70 -18.87
C LEU A 147 4.84 8.15 -19.36
N PHE A 148 5.30 9.12 -18.55
CA PHE A 148 5.27 10.54 -18.82
C PHE A 148 6.68 11.14 -18.81
N GLU A 149 6.94 12.16 -19.67
CA GLU A 149 8.20 12.90 -19.74
C GLU A 149 8.05 14.33 -19.20
N ASN A 150 6.95 15.02 -19.50
CA ASN A 150 6.76 16.44 -19.19
C ASN A 150 6.28 16.64 -17.74
N THR A 151 7.16 16.33 -16.78
CA THR A 151 6.81 16.36 -15.35
C THR A 151 8.01 16.79 -14.53
N GLU A 152 7.86 17.89 -13.81
CA GLU A 152 8.79 18.30 -12.76
C GLU A 152 8.56 17.40 -11.52
N MET A 153 9.64 16.87 -10.97
CA MET A 153 9.59 16.01 -9.78
C MET A 153 10.37 16.63 -8.63
N THR A 154 9.71 16.74 -7.48
CA THR A 154 10.34 17.23 -6.24
C THR A 154 10.25 16.16 -5.16
N TYR A 155 11.39 15.71 -4.65
CA TYR A 155 11.47 14.79 -3.54
C TYR A 155 11.53 15.56 -2.21
N PHE A 156 10.78 15.10 -1.22
CA PHE A 156 10.78 15.61 0.15
C PHE A 156 11.39 14.58 1.09
N PRO A 157 12.52 14.90 1.74
CA PRO A 157 13.22 13.94 2.61
C PRO A 157 12.58 13.77 3.98
N THR A 158 11.54 14.54 4.30
CA THR A 158 10.83 14.50 5.59
C THR A 158 9.32 14.67 5.41
N GLY A 159 8.55 14.13 6.36
CA GLY A 159 7.10 14.31 6.37
C GLY A 159 6.68 15.76 6.60
N GLU A 160 7.45 16.51 7.38
CA GLU A 160 7.24 17.95 7.62
C GLU A 160 7.28 18.73 6.31
N ALA A 161 8.37 18.59 5.55
CA ALA A 161 8.53 19.31 4.27
C ALA A 161 7.45 18.92 3.27
N TYR A 162 7.08 17.63 3.23
CA TYR A 162 6.02 17.11 2.38
C TYR A 162 4.66 17.73 2.72
N LEU A 163 4.27 17.73 4.01
CA LEU A 163 2.96 18.21 4.45
C LEU A 163 2.84 19.74 4.32
N GLU A 164 3.91 20.49 4.57
CA GLU A 164 3.93 21.95 4.38
C GLU A 164 3.77 22.33 2.90
N ASP A 165 4.49 21.66 1.99
CA ASP A 165 4.36 21.91 0.56
C ASP A 165 2.97 21.52 0.03
N LEU A 166 2.41 20.41 0.51
CA LEU A 166 1.05 19.97 0.18
C LEU A 166 0.01 21.03 0.58
N LEU A 167 0.09 21.54 1.81
CA LEU A 167 -0.80 22.59 2.29
C LEU A 167 -0.70 23.85 1.43
N ALA A 168 0.52 24.30 1.15
CA ALA A 168 0.78 25.49 0.33
C ALA A 168 0.23 25.36 -1.10
N GLU A 169 0.27 24.18 -1.70
CA GLU A 169 -0.32 23.97 -3.03
C GLU A 169 -1.85 23.83 -2.98
N MET A 170 -2.41 23.20 -1.93
CA MET A 170 -3.88 23.12 -1.76
C MET A 170 -4.51 24.53 -1.62
N GLU A 171 -3.86 25.46 -0.93
CA GLU A 171 -4.30 26.86 -0.81
C GLU A 171 -4.46 27.55 -2.17
N LYS A 172 -3.71 27.16 -3.19
CA LYS A 172 -3.72 27.73 -4.54
C LYS A 172 -4.74 27.07 -5.48
N ALA A 173 -5.38 25.99 -5.05
CA ALA A 173 -6.31 25.22 -5.86
C ALA A 173 -7.47 26.06 -6.41
N LYS A 174 -7.81 25.84 -7.68
CA LYS A 174 -8.85 26.61 -8.41
C LYS A 174 -9.96 25.73 -8.97
N ARG A 175 -9.72 24.45 -9.15
CA ARG A 175 -10.67 23.55 -9.81
C ARG A 175 -11.12 22.43 -8.88
N PHE A 176 -10.15 21.64 -8.39
CA PHE A 176 -10.43 20.51 -7.51
C PHE A 176 -9.24 20.12 -6.65
N ILE A 177 -9.56 19.53 -5.49
CA ILE A 177 -8.62 18.87 -4.59
C ILE A 177 -9.13 17.45 -4.34
N PHE A 178 -8.31 16.44 -4.63
CA PHE A 178 -8.58 15.03 -4.35
C PHE A 178 -7.57 14.51 -3.35
N LEU A 179 -8.04 13.92 -2.26
CA LEU A 179 -7.19 13.32 -1.21
C LEU A 179 -7.61 11.88 -0.97
N GLU A 180 -6.66 10.94 -1.02
CA GLU A 180 -6.84 9.52 -0.74
C GLU A 180 -5.78 9.10 0.27
N TYR A 181 -6.20 8.81 1.51
CA TYR A 181 -5.27 8.50 2.60
C TYR A 181 -5.76 7.37 3.49
N TYR A 182 -4.80 6.57 3.97
CA TYR A 182 -5.07 5.48 4.91
C TYR A 182 -5.43 6.01 6.30
N ILE A 183 -4.63 6.94 6.85
CA ILE A 183 -4.87 7.57 8.15
C ILE A 183 -5.13 9.06 7.98
N ALA A 184 -6.25 9.52 8.51
CA ALA A 184 -6.46 10.89 8.92
C ALA A 184 -6.69 10.90 10.44
N SER A 185 -5.98 11.76 11.16
CA SER A 185 -6.05 11.83 12.61
C SER A 185 -6.29 13.27 13.06
N LYS A 186 -7.28 13.47 13.93
CA LYS A 186 -7.51 14.79 14.51
C LYS A 186 -6.27 15.27 15.26
N GLY A 187 -5.80 16.46 14.91
CA GLY A 187 -4.59 17.10 15.41
C GLY A 187 -4.29 18.36 14.61
N GLN A 188 -3.13 18.97 14.82
CA GLN A 188 -2.76 20.25 14.20
C GLN A 188 -2.70 20.16 12.66
N ILE A 189 -2.12 19.08 12.11
CA ILE A 189 -2.06 18.88 10.66
C ILE A 189 -3.46 18.74 10.07
N TRP A 190 -4.31 17.93 10.69
CA TRP A 190 -5.68 17.75 10.21
C TRP A 190 -6.51 19.03 10.28
N ASP A 191 -6.37 19.80 11.36
CA ASP A 191 -7.10 21.04 11.54
C ASP A 191 -6.72 22.05 10.45
N ARG A 192 -5.42 22.22 10.13
CA ARG A 192 -4.93 23.05 9.02
C ARG A 192 -5.46 22.57 7.67
N ILE A 193 -5.45 21.27 7.41
CA ILE A 193 -6.01 20.68 6.19
C ILE A 193 -7.50 21.00 6.08
N CYS A 194 -8.28 20.81 7.15
CA CYS A 194 -9.71 21.11 7.16
C CYS A 194 -10.02 22.59 6.92
N GLU A 195 -9.18 23.48 7.43
CA GLU A 195 -9.30 24.92 7.18
C GLU A 195 -9.15 25.23 5.70
N VAL A 196 -8.05 24.78 5.07
CA VAL A 196 -7.79 24.97 3.64
C VAL A 196 -8.88 24.34 2.77
N LEU A 197 -9.28 23.08 3.06
CA LEU A 197 -10.34 22.41 2.29
C LEU A 197 -11.67 23.16 2.39
N THR A 198 -12.01 23.69 3.58
CA THR A 198 -13.24 24.45 3.81
C THR A 198 -13.22 25.76 3.02
N GLU A 199 -12.11 26.50 3.06
CA GLU A 199 -11.95 27.73 2.31
C GLU A 199 -12.04 27.51 0.80
N ARG A 200 -11.38 26.46 0.29
CA ARG A 200 -11.42 26.14 -1.15
C ARG A 200 -12.81 25.67 -1.58
N ALA A 201 -13.50 24.85 -0.79
CA ALA A 201 -14.88 24.45 -1.08
C ALA A 201 -15.82 25.66 -1.10
N ALA A 202 -15.69 26.59 -0.17
CA ALA A 202 -16.46 27.86 -0.14
C ALA A 202 -16.15 28.74 -1.37
N ALA A 203 -14.94 28.66 -1.93
CA ALA A 203 -14.56 29.33 -3.17
C ALA A 203 -15.04 28.61 -4.46
N GLY A 204 -15.77 27.48 -4.33
CA GLY A 204 -16.33 26.71 -5.44
C GLY A 204 -15.41 25.62 -5.99
N VAL A 205 -14.26 25.35 -5.36
CA VAL A 205 -13.38 24.25 -5.69
C VAL A 205 -14.05 22.92 -5.33
N GLU A 206 -14.00 21.92 -6.20
CA GLU A 206 -14.46 20.57 -5.90
C GLU A 206 -13.48 19.89 -4.93
N VAL A 207 -13.98 19.39 -3.80
CA VAL A 207 -13.13 18.74 -2.79
C VAL A 207 -13.67 17.34 -2.51
N ASN A 208 -12.87 16.31 -2.87
CA ASN A 208 -13.23 14.91 -2.70
C ASN A 208 -12.17 14.17 -1.87
N LEU A 209 -12.60 13.49 -0.81
CA LEU A 209 -11.76 12.73 0.10
C LEU A 209 -12.15 11.25 0.09
N ILE A 210 -11.15 10.37 -0.03
CA ILE A 210 -11.26 8.94 0.27
C ILE A 210 -10.40 8.68 1.50
N LEU A 211 -10.99 8.18 2.57
CA LEU A 211 -10.30 7.81 3.80
C LEU A 211 -10.57 6.33 4.11
N ASP A 212 -9.53 5.58 4.44
CA ASP A 212 -9.73 4.19 4.89
C ASP A 212 -10.40 4.17 6.26
N ASP A 213 -11.51 3.44 6.39
CA ASP A 213 -12.29 3.41 7.64
C ASP A 213 -11.49 2.78 8.78
N PHE A 214 -10.71 1.73 8.53
CA PHE A 214 -9.93 1.07 9.58
C PHE A 214 -8.73 1.93 10.01
N GLY A 215 -8.03 2.55 9.07
CA GLY A 215 -6.89 3.42 9.36
C GLY A 215 -7.28 4.65 10.16
N SER A 216 -8.44 5.25 9.84
CA SER A 216 -8.89 6.48 10.47
C SER A 216 -9.86 6.29 11.64
N MET A 217 -10.42 5.08 11.83
CA MET A 217 -11.51 4.82 12.77
C MET A 217 -11.22 5.11 14.24
N MET A 218 -9.97 4.99 14.67
CA MET A 218 -9.57 5.19 16.06
C MET A 218 -9.20 6.64 16.36
N THR A 219 -8.86 7.40 15.33
CA THR A 219 -8.24 8.71 15.42
C THR A 219 -9.12 9.83 14.85
N MET A 220 -10.11 9.49 14.01
CA MET A 220 -11.01 10.43 13.38
C MET A 220 -12.41 10.31 13.97
N PRO A 221 -12.92 11.33 14.70
CA PRO A 221 -14.32 11.35 15.14
C PRO A 221 -15.27 11.43 13.95
N PRO A 222 -16.39 10.68 13.95
CA PRO A 222 -17.40 10.77 12.89
C PRO A 222 -17.97 12.17 12.69
N GLU A 223 -18.04 12.94 13.77
CA GLU A 223 -18.54 14.32 13.74
C GLU A 223 -17.67 15.24 12.88
N GLU A 224 -16.36 14.99 12.79
CA GLU A 224 -15.44 15.73 11.90
C GLU A 224 -15.78 15.46 10.44
N ILE A 225 -16.04 14.20 10.10
CA ILE A 225 -16.41 13.82 8.72
C ILE A 225 -17.78 14.44 8.36
N ASP A 226 -18.75 14.41 9.27
CA ASP A 226 -20.07 14.99 9.05
C ASP A 226 -19.98 16.53 8.93
N ALA A 227 -19.07 17.18 9.68
CA ALA A 227 -18.83 18.62 9.57
C ALA A 227 -18.23 19.00 8.20
N LEU A 228 -17.31 18.20 7.65
CA LEU A 228 -16.80 18.41 6.30
C LEU A 228 -17.90 18.28 5.24
N ARG A 229 -18.75 17.26 5.35
CA ARG A 229 -19.89 17.06 4.43
C ARG A 229 -20.86 18.22 4.44
N GLN A 230 -21.15 18.79 5.62
CA GLN A 230 -22.01 19.98 5.74
C GLN A 230 -21.42 21.22 5.07
N LYS A 231 -20.11 21.27 4.89
CA LYS A 231 -19.39 22.34 4.19
C LYS A 231 -19.25 22.09 2.67
N GLY A 232 -19.95 21.08 2.14
CA GLY A 232 -19.91 20.77 0.71
C GLY A 232 -18.71 19.92 0.26
N ILE A 233 -17.94 19.38 1.20
CA ILE A 233 -16.81 18.49 0.92
C ILE A 233 -17.33 17.06 0.84
N TRP A 234 -16.98 16.35 -0.23
CA TRP A 234 -17.43 14.98 -0.44
C TRP A 234 -16.44 14.00 0.19
N VAL A 235 -16.90 13.21 1.16
CA VAL A 235 -16.06 12.25 1.88
C VAL A 235 -16.63 10.85 1.74
N GLN A 236 -15.81 9.93 1.21
CA GLN A 236 -16.08 8.50 1.12
C GLN A 236 -15.18 7.74 2.11
N MET A 237 -15.78 6.80 2.87
CA MET A 237 -15.02 5.91 3.74
C MET A 237 -14.79 4.59 3.02
N PHE A 238 -13.51 4.29 2.73
CA PHE A 238 -13.16 3.04 2.06
C PHE A 238 -13.33 1.86 3.01
N ASN A 239 -13.99 0.82 2.54
CA ASN A 239 -14.19 -0.46 3.22
C ASN A 239 -14.64 -0.32 4.68
N PRO A 240 -15.83 0.25 4.97
CA PRO A 240 -16.30 0.52 6.32
C PRO A 240 -16.41 -0.76 7.17
N VAL A 241 -15.76 -0.77 8.34
CA VAL A 241 -15.63 -1.98 9.19
C VAL A 241 -16.99 -2.45 9.72
N HIS A 242 -17.91 -1.52 10.02
CA HIS A 242 -19.25 -1.86 10.54
C HIS A 242 -20.15 -2.59 9.53
N GLN A 243 -19.94 -2.36 8.22
CA GLN A 243 -20.74 -3.02 7.17
C GLN A 243 -20.27 -4.47 6.91
N TYR A 244 -19.13 -4.88 7.44
CA TYR A 244 -18.47 -6.14 7.13
C TYR A 244 -18.39 -7.13 8.28
N VAL A 245 -19.14 -6.93 9.37
CA VAL A 245 -19.25 -7.91 10.45
C VAL A 245 -19.59 -9.31 9.92
N ASN A 246 -20.37 -9.37 8.84
CA ASN A 246 -20.78 -10.62 8.17
C ASN A 246 -19.86 -11.05 7.02
N ARG A 247 -18.80 -10.30 6.67
CA ARG A 247 -18.03 -10.53 5.43
C ARG A 247 -16.53 -10.74 5.61
N LEU A 248 -15.96 -10.53 6.80
CA LEU A 248 -14.57 -10.83 7.19
C LEU A 248 -13.45 -10.22 6.28
N TYR A 249 -13.74 -9.16 5.51
CA TYR A 249 -12.82 -8.52 4.57
C TYR A 249 -11.96 -7.43 5.18
N PHE A 250 -11.79 -7.44 6.45
CA PHE A 250 -11.14 -6.35 7.13
C PHE A 250 -9.63 -6.21 6.80
N ASN A 251 -9.02 -7.23 6.18
CA ASN A 251 -7.61 -7.21 5.78
C ASN A 251 -7.31 -6.34 4.54
N TYR A 252 -8.31 -6.09 3.71
CA TYR A 252 -8.13 -5.31 2.49
C TYR A 252 -8.33 -3.83 2.79
N ARG A 253 -7.22 -3.09 2.82
CA ARG A 253 -7.21 -1.68 3.21
C ARG A 253 -6.64 -0.81 2.11
N ASP A 254 -7.15 0.40 2.02
CA ASP A 254 -6.59 1.42 1.15
C ASP A 254 -5.42 2.09 1.87
N HIS A 255 -4.20 1.64 1.54
CA HIS A 255 -2.99 2.15 2.16
C HIS A 255 -2.32 3.23 1.29
N ARG A 256 -2.96 3.68 0.23
CA ARG A 256 -2.46 4.75 -0.64
C ARG A 256 -2.37 6.08 0.10
N LYS A 257 -1.48 6.94 -0.37
CA LYS A 257 -1.35 8.33 -0.01
C LYS A 257 -1.23 9.10 -1.31
N ILE A 258 -2.35 9.65 -1.74
CA ILE A 258 -2.46 10.40 -2.99
C ILE A 258 -3.13 11.73 -2.69
N ALA A 259 -2.52 12.82 -3.14
CA ALA A 259 -3.20 14.10 -3.24
C ALA A 259 -3.08 14.61 -4.67
N VAL A 260 -4.16 15.16 -5.22
CA VAL A 260 -4.17 15.75 -6.56
C VAL A 260 -4.78 17.15 -6.45
N ILE A 261 -4.11 18.12 -7.07
CA ILE A 261 -4.53 19.52 -7.06
C ILE A 261 -4.65 19.97 -8.52
N ASP A 262 -5.85 20.37 -8.92
CA ASP A 262 -6.20 20.88 -10.26
C ASP A 262 -5.84 19.94 -11.42
N GLY A 263 -5.39 18.71 -11.15
CA GLY A 263 -4.87 17.75 -12.13
C GLY A 263 -3.45 18.07 -12.62
N ASP A 264 -2.91 19.22 -12.26
CA ASP A 264 -1.58 19.68 -12.65
C ASP A 264 -0.49 19.25 -11.65
N ILE A 265 -0.87 19.00 -10.39
CA ILE A 265 0.02 18.60 -9.31
C ILE A 265 -0.52 17.35 -8.64
N ALA A 266 0.37 16.38 -8.40
CA ALA A 266 0.05 15.19 -7.61
C ALA A 266 1.16 14.88 -6.61
N TYR A 267 0.76 14.29 -5.48
CA TYR A 267 1.65 13.89 -4.41
C TYR A 267 1.47 12.41 -4.08
N THR A 268 2.57 11.76 -3.74
CA THR A 268 2.59 10.43 -3.14
C THR A 268 3.74 10.30 -2.15
N GLY A 269 3.71 9.27 -1.29
CA GLY A 269 4.76 9.05 -0.31
C GLY A 269 4.34 8.09 0.80
N GLY A 270 5.09 8.11 1.91
CA GLY A 270 4.81 7.30 3.08
C GLY A 270 3.93 8.00 4.12
N ALA A 271 3.90 9.35 4.12
CA ALA A 271 3.26 10.15 5.15
C ALA A 271 1.72 10.12 5.06
N ASN A 272 1.06 9.98 6.21
CA ASN A 272 -0.38 10.15 6.36
C ASN A 272 -0.71 11.55 6.90
N LEU A 273 -2.02 11.86 7.04
CA LEU A 273 -2.50 13.15 7.52
C LEU A 273 -2.65 13.14 9.06
N ALA A 274 -1.52 13.14 9.76
CA ALA A 274 -1.48 13.11 11.22
C ALA A 274 -0.18 13.74 11.76
N ASP A 275 -0.25 14.22 13.00
CA ASP A 275 0.80 15.01 13.67
C ASP A 275 2.14 14.28 13.84
N GLU A 276 2.11 12.95 14.01
CA GLU A 276 3.32 12.14 14.11
C GLU A 276 4.17 12.16 12.83
N TYR A 277 3.58 12.29 11.65
CA TYR A 277 4.30 12.35 10.38
C TYR A 277 4.99 13.71 10.14
N ALA A 278 4.52 14.74 10.85
CA ALA A 278 5.15 16.06 10.88
C ALA A 278 6.01 16.28 12.14
N ASN A 279 6.28 15.23 12.91
CA ASN A 279 7.03 15.29 14.18
C ASN A 279 6.50 16.33 15.19
N LEU A 280 5.23 16.72 15.09
CA LEU A 280 4.56 17.59 16.06
C LEU A 280 4.29 16.86 17.38
N ILE A 281 4.24 15.54 17.35
CA ILE A 281 4.18 14.66 18.50
C ILE A 281 5.24 13.56 18.37
N VAL A 282 5.95 13.29 19.48
CA VAL A 282 6.98 12.23 19.53
C VAL A 282 6.32 10.93 19.96
N ARG A 283 6.37 9.92 19.10
CA ARG A 283 5.74 8.62 19.35
C ARG A 283 6.75 7.46 19.39
N PHE A 284 7.65 7.41 18.40
CA PHE A 284 8.69 6.39 18.23
C PHE A 284 10.05 7.03 17.90
N GLY A 285 10.46 8.03 18.68
CA GLY A 285 11.59 8.89 18.35
C GLY A 285 11.25 9.81 17.18
N TYR A 286 12.25 10.19 16.39
CA TYR A 286 12.04 10.97 15.17
C TYR A 286 11.36 10.09 14.11
N TRP A 287 10.23 10.55 13.59
CA TRP A 287 9.48 9.88 12.52
C TRP A 287 9.99 10.34 11.17
N LYS A 288 10.84 9.52 10.55
CA LYS A 288 11.40 9.82 9.24
C LYS A 288 10.52 9.23 8.15
N ASP A 289 9.88 10.11 7.39
CA ASP A 289 9.11 9.74 6.21
C ASP A 289 9.65 10.45 4.96
N CYS A 290 9.04 10.20 3.80
CA CYS A 290 9.36 10.87 2.55
C CYS A 290 8.13 11.06 1.67
N GLY A 291 8.25 11.94 0.69
CA GLY A 291 7.24 12.18 -0.31
C GLY A 291 7.81 12.62 -1.65
N LEU A 292 6.98 12.56 -2.67
CA LEU A 292 7.28 12.97 -4.02
C LEU A 292 6.12 13.81 -4.57
N ARG A 293 6.42 15.00 -5.12
CA ARG A 293 5.50 15.82 -5.89
C ARG A 293 5.77 15.64 -7.38
N LEU A 294 4.71 15.47 -8.15
CA LEU A 294 4.69 15.45 -9.60
C LEU A 294 3.94 16.70 -10.06
N LYS A 295 4.57 17.55 -10.89
CA LYS A 295 3.93 18.72 -11.47
C LYS A 295 4.02 18.66 -12.99
N GLY A 296 2.88 18.57 -13.65
CA GLY A 296 2.77 18.41 -15.10
C GLY A 296 2.01 17.15 -15.50
N GLU A 297 2.33 16.58 -16.65
CA GLU A 297 1.58 15.46 -17.26
C GLU A 297 1.50 14.22 -16.36
N GLY A 298 2.53 13.93 -15.57
CA GLY A 298 2.57 12.77 -14.66
C GLY A 298 1.51 12.81 -13.56
N ALA A 299 1.00 13.99 -13.18
CA ALA A 299 -0.08 14.13 -12.22
C ALA A 299 -1.35 13.41 -12.71
N TRP A 300 -1.54 13.27 -14.01
CA TRP A 300 -2.65 12.53 -14.60
C TRP A 300 -2.67 11.06 -14.17
N GLY A 301 -1.49 10.46 -13.98
CA GLY A 301 -1.40 9.07 -13.52
C GLY A 301 -2.17 8.83 -12.21
N PHE A 302 -1.99 9.69 -11.20
CA PHE A 302 -2.72 9.59 -9.93
C PHE A 302 -4.14 10.16 -10.03
N THR A 303 -4.37 11.20 -10.82
CA THR A 303 -5.72 11.75 -11.04
C THR A 303 -6.68 10.68 -11.54
N ARG A 304 -6.29 9.92 -12.58
CA ARG A 304 -7.12 8.85 -13.14
C ARG A 304 -7.36 7.70 -12.15
N GLN A 305 -6.36 7.37 -11.32
CA GLN A 305 -6.49 6.31 -10.32
C GLN A 305 -7.45 6.72 -9.20
N PHE A 306 -7.33 7.94 -8.69
CA PHE A 306 -8.27 8.48 -7.72
C PHE A 306 -9.70 8.48 -8.27
N MET A 307 -9.91 9.04 -9.46
CA MET A 307 -11.23 9.10 -10.11
C MET A 307 -11.82 7.70 -10.35
N HIS A 308 -10.99 6.73 -10.73
CA HIS A 308 -11.44 5.35 -10.92
C HIS A 308 -11.94 4.73 -9.60
N LEU A 309 -11.20 4.88 -8.49
CA LEU A 309 -11.64 4.42 -7.19
C LEU A 309 -12.88 5.18 -6.72
N TRP A 310 -12.88 6.50 -6.86
CA TRP A 310 -14.01 7.35 -6.52
C TRP A 310 -15.29 6.91 -7.25
N LEU A 311 -15.21 6.72 -8.55
CA LEU A 311 -16.34 6.29 -9.39
C LEU A 311 -16.85 4.89 -9.00
N ARG A 312 -15.95 3.99 -8.64
CA ARG A 312 -16.30 2.65 -8.13
C ARG A 312 -17.04 2.71 -6.80
N MET A 313 -16.77 3.71 -5.96
CA MET A 313 -17.39 3.90 -4.64
C MET A 313 -18.69 4.70 -4.72
N SER A 314 -18.65 5.88 -5.35
CA SER A 314 -19.78 6.81 -5.43
C SER A 314 -20.75 6.50 -6.56
N GLY A 315 -20.23 6.01 -7.69
CA GLY A 315 -20.99 5.75 -8.92
C GLY A 315 -21.02 6.92 -9.90
N GLU A 316 -20.48 8.08 -9.53
CA GLU A 316 -20.50 9.29 -10.35
C GLU A 316 -19.30 10.20 -10.10
N LEU A 317 -18.97 11.03 -11.08
CA LEU A 317 -18.08 12.19 -10.99
C LEU A 317 -18.92 13.45 -11.14
N ARG A 318 -18.46 14.57 -10.57
CA ARG A 318 -19.14 15.85 -10.72
C ARG A 318 -19.12 16.34 -12.17
N ASP A 319 -17.95 16.26 -12.78
CA ASP A 319 -17.69 16.70 -14.15
C ASP A 319 -17.28 15.53 -15.07
N PRO A 320 -17.32 15.68 -16.39
CA PRO A 320 -16.84 14.66 -17.31
C PRO A 320 -15.37 14.31 -17.09
N TRP A 321 -14.99 13.04 -17.29
CA TRP A 321 -13.66 12.50 -17.04
C TRP A 321 -12.51 13.36 -17.57
N ASP A 322 -12.63 13.86 -18.81
CA ASP A 322 -11.58 14.64 -19.46
C ASP A 322 -11.41 16.06 -18.89
N SER A 323 -12.41 16.56 -18.13
CA SER A 323 -12.28 17.88 -17.48
C SER A 323 -11.24 17.90 -16.35
N TYR A 324 -10.86 16.73 -15.83
CA TYR A 324 -9.86 16.60 -14.75
C TYR A 324 -8.41 16.52 -15.27
N ARG A 325 -8.21 16.56 -16.60
CA ARG A 325 -6.87 16.51 -17.19
C ARG A 325 -6.01 17.70 -16.78
N PRO A 326 -4.67 17.52 -16.75
CA PRO A 326 -3.72 18.61 -16.58
C PRO A 326 -3.97 19.72 -17.62
N ARG A 327 -3.84 20.96 -17.19
CA ARG A 327 -3.93 22.16 -18.06
C ARG A 327 -2.61 22.91 -18.14
N GLY A 328 -1.73 22.72 -17.13
CA GLY A 328 -0.38 23.22 -17.12
C GLY A 328 0.59 22.25 -17.77
N GLY A 329 1.47 22.71 -18.67
CA GLY A 329 2.63 21.95 -19.12
C GLY A 329 3.68 21.97 -18.01
N GLY A 330 4.23 20.80 -17.63
CA GLY A 330 5.49 20.75 -16.89
C GLY A 330 6.65 21.24 -17.76
N GLU A 331 7.77 21.58 -17.15
CA GLU A 331 9.00 21.85 -17.91
C GLU A 331 9.36 20.60 -18.72
N VAL A 332 9.75 20.83 -19.98
CA VAL A 332 10.24 19.75 -20.86
C VAL A 332 11.65 19.39 -20.38
N GLY A 333 11.71 18.47 -19.41
CA GLY A 333 12.94 17.85 -18.97
C GLY A 333 13.04 16.44 -19.53
N GLY A 334 14.26 15.91 -19.72
CA GLY A 334 14.47 14.52 -20.17
C GLY A 334 14.22 13.47 -19.07
N ASP A 335 13.44 13.81 -18.04
CA ASP A 335 13.12 12.97 -16.89
C ASP A 335 11.80 12.23 -17.12
N PHE A 336 11.70 11.01 -16.59
CA PHE A 336 10.55 10.14 -16.79
C PHE A 336 9.88 9.86 -15.45
N CYS A 337 8.53 9.81 -15.44
CA CYS A 337 7.79 9.29 -14.32
C CYS A 337 6.64 8.37 -14.76
N GLN A 338 6.37 7.37 -13.94
CA GLN A 338 5.33 6.38 -14.16
C GLN A 338 4.60 6.09 -12.84
N PRO A 339 3.58 6.88 -12.53
CA PRO A 339 2.71 6.61 -11.39
C PRO A 339 1.97 5.28 -11.56
N LEU A 340 1.97 4.48 -10.51
CA LEU A 340 1.30 3.19 -10.49
C LEU A 340 0.54 2.98 -9.19
N VAL A 341 -0.44 2.12 -9.25
CA VAL A 341 -1.17 1.59 -8.09
C VAL A 341 -1.20 0.08 -8.16
N ASP A 342 -1.34 -0.53 -7.00
CA ASP A 342 -1.54 -1.97 -6.90
C ASP A 342 -2.67 -2.26 -5.92
N GLY A 343 -3.17 -3.49 -5.95
CA GLY A 343 -4.21 -3.89 -5.03
C GLY A 343 -4.61 -5.34 -5.19
N PRO A 344 -5.26 -5.89 -4.18
CA PRO A 344 -5.67 -7.29 -4.15
C PRO A 344 -6.68 -7.66 -5.24
N ASP A 345 -7.28 -6.72 -5.95
CA ASP A 345 -8.13 -6.93 -7.12
C ASP A 345 -7.33 -7.30 -8.39
N ASN A 346 -6.02 -7.00 -8.42
CA ASN A 346 -5.10 -7.41 -9.49
C ASN A 346 -4.58 -8.85 -9.34
N ASN A 347 -4.65 -9.43 -8.13
CA ASN A 347 -4.10 -10.75 -7.86
C ASN A 347 -4.54 -11.83 -8.87
N PRO A 348 -3.63 -12.68 -9.35
CA PRO A 348 -2.33 -13.01 -8.77
C PRO A 348 -1.16 -12.10 -9.21
N VAL A 349 -1.37 -11.09 -10.05
CA VAL A 349 -0.33 -10.13 -10.43
C VAL A 349 -0.20 -9.10 -9.30
N SER A 350 1.02 -8.92 -8.77
CA SER A 350 1.35 -7.85 -7.83
C SER A 350 2.32 -6.89 -8.52
N THR A 351 1.76 -5.82 -9.08
CA THR A 351 2.55 -4.85 -9.86
C THR A 351 3.62 -4.17 -9.02
N ALA A 352 3.32 -3.91 -7.74
CA ALA A 352 4.27 -3.32 -6.82
C ALA A 352 5.44 -4.27 -6.50
N GLU A 353 5.14 -5.53 -6.17
CA GLU A 353 6.15 -6.56 -5.90
C GLU A 353 7.03 -6.82 -7.12
N ASP A 354 6.41 -6.96 -8.30
CA ASP A 354 7.11 -7.15 -9.57
C ASP A 354 8.02 -5.95 -9.89
N THR A 355 7.60 -4.72 -9.53
CA THR A 355 8.43 -3.52 -9.68
C THR A 355 9.67 -3.57 -8.80
N TYR A 356 9.52 -3.94 -7.52
CA TYR A 356 10.64 -4.10 -6.60
C TYR A 356 11.60 -5.20 -7.09
N GLN A 357 11.08 -6.36 -7.48
CA GLN A 357 11.90 -7.45 -8.01
C GLN A 357 12.69 -7.04 -9.26
N GLN A 358 12.07 -6.28 -10.18
CA GLN A 358 12.74 -5.79 -11.37
C GLN A 358 13.76 -4.68 -11.05
N LEU A 359 13.49 -3.79 -10.09
CA LEU A 359 14.46 -2.79 -9.64
C LEU A 359 15.72 -3.47 -9.07
N ILE A 360 15.55 -4.50 -8.25
CA ILE A 360 16.66 -5.26 -7.67
C ILE A 360 17.40 -6.07 -8.73
N SER A 361 16.68 -6.82 -9.58
CA SER A 361 17.28 -7.73 -10.56
C SER A 361 17.98 -7.03 -11.73
N ASN A 362 17.55 -5.80 -12.07
CA ASN A 362 18.13 -5.03 -13.16
C ASN A 362 19.22 -4.05 -12.69
N ALA A 363 19.46 -3.91 -11.39
CA ALA A 363 20.56 -3.11 -10.87
C ALA A 363 21.90 -3.76 -11.22
N GLU A 364 22.88 -2.94 -11.64
CA GLU A 364 24.23 -3.39 -12.02
C GLU A 364 25.30 -2.93 -11.03
N ARG A 365 25.08 -1.80 -10.34
CA ARG A 365 26.06 -1.22 -9.39
C ARG A 365 25.55 -1.27 -7.97
N TYR A 366 24.33 -0.76 -7.75
CA TYR A 366 23.74 -0.75 -6.43
C TYR A 366 22.20 -0.62 -6.47
N VAL A 367 21.55 -1.17 -5.45
CA VAL A 367 20.15 -0.92 -5.13
C VAL A 367 20.01 -0.69 -3.63
N TRP A 368 19.49 0.49 -3.26
CA TRP A 368 19.27 0.87 -1.86
C TRP A 368 17.79 1.05 -1.60
N ILE A 369 17.33 0.55 -0.47
CA ILE A 369 15.90 0.45 -0.15
C ILE A 369 15.66 0.91 1.29
N THR A 370 14.68 1.80 1.48
CA THR A 370 14.12 2.13 2.79
C THR A 370 12.76 1.47 2.95
N THR A 371 12.48 0.86 4.09
CA THR A 371 11.18 0.29 4.40
C THR A 371 10.99 0.17 5.91
N PRO A 372 9.80 0.47 6.47
CA PRO A 372 9.52 0.24 7.89
C PRO A 372 9.36 -1.24 8.24
N TYR A 373 8.97 -2.06 7.27
CA TYR A 373 8.69 -3.48 7.47
C TYR A 373 9.41 -4.31 6.43
N LEU A 374 10.00 -5.41 6.87
CA LEU A 374 10.62 -6.42 6.04
C LEU A 374 9.98 -7.77 6.41
N ALA A 375 8.96 -8.17 5.66
CA ALA A 375 8.26 -9.43 5.84
C ALA A 375 7.92 -10.01 4.46
N ILE A 376 8.97 -10.38 3.75
CA ILE A 376 8.99 -10.76 2.33
C ILE A 376 8.91 -12.27 2.15
N ASP A 377 8.57 -12.69 0.95
CA ASP A 377 8.54 -14.09 0.59
C ASP A 377 9.90 -14.58 0.07
N GLU A 378 10.02 -15.89 -0.10
CA GLU A 378 11.26 -16.50 -0.55
C GLU A 378 11.76 -15.98 -1.93
N PRO A 379 10.91 -15.78 -2.95
CA PRO A 379 11.33 -15.16 -4.21
C PRO A 379 12.01 -13.79 -4.02
N MET A 380 11.47 -12.92 -3.17
CA MET A 380 12.06 -11.61 -2.90
C MET A 380 13.39 -11.72 -2.15
N ILE A 381 13.49 -12.61 -1.14
CA ILE A 381 14.76 -12.90 -0.44
C ILE A 381 15.82 -13.37 -1.45
N ARG A 382 15.46 -14.34 -2.28
CA ARG A 382 16.34 -14.86 -3.33
C ARG A 382 16.79 -13.77 -4.31
N THR A 383 15.91 -12.88 -4.69
CA THR A 383 16.23 -11.77 -5.58
C THR A 383 17.27 -10.82 -4.97
N LEU A 384 17.13 -10.46 -3.68
CA LEU A 384 18.12 -9.66 -2.94
C LEU A 384 19.48 -10.37 -2.83
N CYS A 385 19.47 -11.66 -2.45
CA CYS A 385 20.68 -12.47 -2.31
C CYS A 385 21.42 -12.61 -3.65
N ILE A 386 20.72 -12.96 -4.73
CA ILE A 386 21.33 -13.13 -6.06
C ILE A 386 21.94 -11.80 -6.55
N ALA A 387 21.27 -10.67 -6.34
CA ALA A 387 21.83 -9.37 -6.71
C ALA A 387 23.13 -9.09 -5.94
N ALA A 388 23.16 -9.32 -4.63
CA ALA A 388 24.34 -9.11 -3.80
C ALA A 388 25.48 -10.09 -4.15
N ASP A 389 25.19 -11.39 -4.33
CA ASP A 389 26.15 -12.40 -4.78
C ASP A 389 26.73 -12.08 -6.16
N SER A 390 25.98 -11.37 -6.99
CA SER A 390 26.42 -10.92 -8.33
C SER A 390 27.25 -9.64 -8.27
N GLY A 391 27.55 -9.09 -7.09
CA GLY A 391 28.39 -7.92 -6.89
C GLY A 391 27.65 -6.59 -6.84
N VAL A 392 26.31 -6.58 -6.84
CA VAL A 392 25.50 -5.37 -6.64
C VAL A 392 25.56 -4.96 -5.15
N ASP A 393 25.81 -3.68 -4.87
CA ASP A 393 25.77 -3.14 -3.51
C ASP A 393 24.31 -2.99 -3.05
N VAL A 394 23.76 -4.04 -2.42
CA VAL A 394 22.39 -4.09 -1.92
C VAL A 394 22.35 -3.59 -0.48
N ARG A 395 21.57 -2.51 -0.23
CA ARG A 395 21.43 -1.94 1.12
C ARG A 395 19.97 -1.84 1.52
N LEU A 396 19.65 -2.31 2.71
CA LEU A 396 18.33 -2.20 3.34
C LEU A 396 18.43 -1.27 4.56
N MET A 397 17.56 -0.30 4.64
CA MET A 397 17.45 0.63 5.78
C MET A 397 16.11 0.39 6.48
N LEU A 398 16.17 0.08 7.78
CA LEU A 398 15.05 -0.33 8.63
C LEU A 398 14.95 0.57 9.87
N PRO A 399 13.80 0.63 10.56
CA PRO A 399 13.65 1.44 11.76
C PRO A 399 14.45 0.89 12.95
N GLY A 400 15.03 1.79 13.77
CA GLY A 400 15.65 1.43 15.04
C GLY A 400 14.63 1.34 16.18
N ILE A 401 13.59 2.16 16.12
CA ILE A 401 12.46 2.11 17.06
C ILE A 401 11.21 1.72 16.27
N PRO A 402 10.86 0.42 16.23
CA PRO A 402 9.70 -0.04 15.45
C PRO A 402 8.38 0.28 16.15
N ASP A 403 7.35 0.62 15.37
CA ASP A 403 5.97 0.77 15.83
C ASP A 403 5.29 -0.58 16.09
N HIS A 404 5.69 -1.64 15.35
CA HIS A 404 5.18 -3.00 15.45
C HIS A 404 6.30 -4.00 15.78
N LYS A 405 6.49 -4.30 17.06
CA LYS A 405 7.55 -5.20 17.56
C LYS A 405 7.53 -6.59 16.89
N PHE A 406 6.35 -7.16 16.67
CA PHE A 406 6.25 -8.47 16.03
C PHE A 406 6.74 -8.43 14.57
N ALA A 407 6.36 -7.42 13.80
CA ALA A 407 6.83 -7.26 12.42
C ALA A 407 8.36 -7.06 12.37
N TYR A 408 8.92 -6.36 13.36
CA TYR A 408 10.37 -6.19 13.48
C TYR A 408 11.09 -7.51 13.83
N MET A 409 10.52 -8.34 14.71
CA MET A 409 11.06 -9.68 14.99
C MET A 409 11.07 -10.56 13.72
N VAL A 410 10.02 -10.45 12.90
CA VAL A 410 9.99 -11.14 11.59
C VAL A 410 11.08 -10.61 10.66
N ALA A 411 11.27 -9.29 10.59
CA ALA A 411 12.37 -8.69 9.81
C ALA A 411 13.74 -9.22 10.25
N GLN A 412 13.99 -9.29 11.54
CA GLN A 412 15.26 -9.80 12.09
C GLN A 412 15.53 -11.28 11.73
N SER A 413 14.48 -12.09 11.54
CA SER A 413 14.65 -13.50 11.14
C SER A 413 15.31 -13.70 9.76
N TYR A 414 15.25 -12.68 8.89
CA TYR A 414 15.89 -12.69 7.57
C TYR A 414 17.32 -12.16 7.58
N PHE A 415 17.76 -11.48 8.65
CA PHE A 415 19.06 -10.80 8.67
C PHE A 415 20.23 -11.77 8.43
N GLY A 416 20.21 -12.92 9.11
CA GLY A 416 21.29 -13.92 8.96
C GLY A 416 21.49 -14.36 7.51
N GLU A 417 20.41 -14.68 6.81
CA GLU A 417 20.47 -15.10 5.41
C GLU A 417 20.95 -13.96 4.50
N LEU A 418 20.34 -12.78 4.61
CA LEU A 418 20.68 -11.61 3.79
C LEU A 418 22.14 -11.16 3.97
N LEU A 419 22.59 -11.08 5.23
CA LEU A 419 23.98 -10.69 5.55
C LEU A 419 25.01 -11.74 5.04
N THR A 420 24.67 -13.03 5.07
CA THR A 420 25.54 -14.10 4.56
C THR A 420 25.81 -13.95 3.06
N HIS A 421 24.84 -13.44 2.30
CA HIS A 421 24.94 -13.13 0.89
C HIS A 421 25.48 -11.72 0.58
N GLY A 422 25.90 -10.96 1.60
CA GLY A 422 26.51 -9.64 1.40
C GLY A 422 25.54 -8.46 1.29
N VAL A 423 24.25 -8.68 1.55
CA VAL A 423 23.28 -7.57 1.70
C VAL A 423 23.63 -6.79 2.97
N LYS A 424 23.75 -5.46 2.88
CA LYS A 424 24.04 -4.59 4.03
C LYS A 424 22.73 -4.12 4.66
N ILE A 425 22.64 -4.20 5.97
CA ILE A 425 21.45 -3.81 6.74
C ILE A 425 21.80 -2.68 7.69
N TYR A 426 21.07 -1.57 7.55
CA TYR A 426 21.21 -0.36 8.38
C TYR A 426 19.96 -0.17 9.22
N VAL A 427 20.15 0.06 10.52
CA VAL A 427 19.08 0.31 11.49
C VAL A 427 19.12 1.77 11.92
N TYR A 428 18.13 2.56 11.53
CA TYR A 428 18.02 3.99 11.77
C TYR A 428 17.84 4.30 13.25
N THR A 429 18.86 4.85 13.90
CA THR A 429 18.90 4.98 15.37
C THR A 429 18.04 6.10 15.94
N PRO A 430 17.76 7.24 15.26
CA PRO A 430 16.98 8.32 15.85
C PRO A 430 15.50 8.00 16.10
N GLY A 431 14.96 6.98 15.45
CA GLY A 431 13.54 6.67 15.61
C GLY A 431 12.97 5.69 14.61
N LEU A 432 11.73 5.96 14.20
CA LEU A 432 11.00 5.17 13.20
C LEU A 432 11.37 5.65 11.80
N LEU A 433 12.02 4.80 11.01
CA LEU A 433 12.15 5.00 9.57
C LEU A 433 10.90 4.47 8.89
N HIS A 434 10.03 5.37 8.43
CA HIS A 434 8.77 5.01 7.79
C HIS A 434 8.75 5.31 6.29
N ALA A 435 9.83 5.88 5.73
CA ALA A 435 9.99 6.10 4.30
C ALA A 435 9.95 4.77 3.51
N LYS A 436 9.35 4.80 2.31
CA LYS A 436 9.34 3.69 1.36
C LYS A 436 9.89 4.21 0.05
N SER A 437 11.16 3.98 -0.15
CA SER A 437 11.86 4.44 -1.35
C SER A 437 12.92 3.45 -1.81
N VAL A 438 13.18 3.45 -3.11
CA VAL A 438 14.23 2.65 -3.74
C VAL A 438 15.01 3.55 -4.67
N VAL A 439 16.32 3.36 -4.72
CA VAL A 439 17.20 3.93 -5.75
C VAL A 439 18.04 2.81 -6.34
N ALA A 440 18.07 2.73 -7.67
CA ALA A 440 18.91 1.79 -8.40
C ALA A 440 19.85 2.55 -9.35
N ASP A 441 21.15 2.30 -9.20
CA ASP A 441 22.25 2.79 -10.03
C ASP A 441 22.36 4.31 -10.21
N GLY A 442 21.56 5.12 -9.48
CA GLY A 442 21.43 6.56 -9.69
C GLY A 442 20.70 6.91 -11.00
N GLU A 443 20.04 5.96 -11.60
CA GLU A 443 19.32 6.10 -12.87
C GLU A 443 17.83 6.15 -12.68
N VAL A 444 17.30 5.33 -11.77
CA VAL A 444 15.87 5.28 -11.44
C VAL A 444 15.63 5.25 -9.93
N GLY A 445 14.49 5.79 -9.53
CA GLY A 445 13.99 5.75 -8.17
C GLY A 445 12.53 5.28 -8.13
N PHE A 446 12.11 4.85 -6.96
CA PHE A 446 10.72 4.57 -6.65
C PHE A 446 10.38 5.17 -5.28
N VAL A 447 9.28 5.91 -5.18
CA VAL A 447 8.76 6.47 -3.93
C VAL A 447 7.25 6.24 -3.88
N GLY A 448 6.75 5.80 -2.72
CA GLY A 448 5.33 5.55 -2.56
C GLY A 448 4.92 5.07 -1.17
N SER A 449 3.81 4.36 -1.13
CA SER A 449 3.24 3.80 0.09
C SER A 449 3.65 2.34 0.37
N VAL A 450 4.31 1.69 -0.59
CA VAL A 450 4.58 0.24 -0.63
C VAL A 450 5.66 -0.17 0.35
N ASN A 451 5.31 -0.93 1.39
CA ASN A 451 6.28 -1.57 2.27
C ASN A 451 6.80 -2.87 1.64
N MET A 452 8.00 -3.30 2.02
CA MET A 452 8.50 -4.64 1.68
C MET A 452 7.89 -5.70 2.61
N ASP A 453 6.58 -5.86 2.52
CA ASP A 453 5.86 -6.88 3.29
C ASP A 453 4.71 -7.50 2.50
N TYR A 454 4.31 -8.71 2.93
CA TYR A 454 3.23 -9.47 2.32
C TYR A 454 1.89 -8.70 2.31
N ARG A 455 1.63 -7.84 3.31
CA ARG A 455 0.37 -7.09 3.36
C ARG A 455 0.32 -6.04 2.26
N SER A 456 1.41 -5.31 2.06
CA SER A 456 1.52 -4.33 0.97
C SER A 456 1.43 -5.00 -0.40
N PHE A 457 2.14 -6.09 -0.60
CA PHE A 457 2.18 -6.76 -1.91
C PHE A 457 0.91 -7.53 -2.27
N GLN A 458 0.12 -8.03 -1.28
CA GLN A 458 -0.98 -8.95 -1.56
C GLN A 458 -2.36 -8.53 -1.02
N LEU A 459 -2.41 -7.65 -0.02
CA LEU A 459 -3.64 -7.37 0.74
C LEU A 459 -4.07 -5.90 0.73
N HIS A 460 -3.15 -4.97 0.58
CA HIS A 460 -3.43 -3.55 0.59
C HIS A 460 -3.53 -2.99 -0.83
N PHE A 461 -4.31 -1.93 -0.97
CA PHE A 461 -4.20 -1.04 -2.11
C PHE A 461 -3.04 -0.09 -1.83
N GLU A 462 -2.07 -0.05 -2.71
CA GLU A 462 -0.83 0.71 -2.60
C GLU A 462 -0.63 1.61 -3.82
N CYS A 463 0.26 2.58 -3.71
CA CYS A 463 0.65 3.45 -4.80
C CYS A 463 2.13 3.81 -4.74
N GLY A 464 2.66 4.26 -5.86
CA GLY A 464 4.01 4.80 -5.95
C GLY A 464 4.31 5.32 -7.34
N THR A 465 5.50 5.85 -7.51
CA THR A 465 5.98 6.35 -8.78
C THR A 465 7.37 5.78 -9.05
N LEU A 466 7.53 5.14 -10.20
CA LEU A 466 8.84 4.90 -10.80
C LEU A 466 9.27 6.17 -11.53
N PHE A 467 10.50 6.63 -11.33
CA PHE A 467 10.98 7.87 -11.93
C PHE A 467 12.48 7.86 -12.22
N SER A 468 12.93 8.78 -13.07
CA SER A 468 14.33 9.06 -13.34
C SER A 468 14.62 10.56 -13.16
N GLY A 469 15.88 10.94 -13.27
CA GLY A 469 16.28 12.34 -13.28
C GLY A 469 16.77 12.87 -11.95
N SER A 470 16.67 14.19 -11.76
CA SER A 470 17.25 14.89 -10.59
C SER A 470 16.68 14.44 -9.24
N ALA A 471 15.41 14.04 -9.22
CA ALA A 471 14.78 13.51 -7.99
C ALA A 471 15.42 12.20 -7.51
N VAL A 472 16.01 11.39 -8.39
CA VAL A 472 16.76 10.17 -8.02
C VAL A 472 17.96 10.50 -7.15
N GLU A 473 18.71 11.55 -7.52
CA GLU A 473 19.88 12.01 -6.76
C GLU A 473 19.45 12.52 -5.37
N ALA A 474 18.34 13.27 -5.30
CA ALA A 474 17.82 13.74 -4.02
C ALA A 474 17.44 12.59 -3.07
N VAL A 475 16.83 11.51 -3.59
CA VAL A 475 16.56 10.29 -2.81
C VAL A 475 17.85 9.61 -2.37
N ARG A 476 18.83 9.48 -3.28
CA ARG A 476 20.14 8.89 -2.97
C ARG A 476 20.87 9.63 -1.86
N GLU A 477 20.91 10.97 -1.94
CA GLU A 477 21.52 11.80 -0.89
C GLU A 477 20.81 11.67 0.46
N ASP A 478 19.47 11.60 0.45
CA ASP A 478 18.70 11.38 1.66
C ASP A 478 18.98 10.01 2.29
N MET A 479 19.11 8.97 1.46
CA MET A 479 19.51 7.65 1.92
C MET A 479 20.94 7.64 2.50
N CYS A 480 21.88 8.40 1.92
CA CYS A 480 23.23 8.57 2.51
C CYS A 480 23.13 9.19 3.91
N ARG A 481 22.39 10.31 4.05
CA ARG A 481 22.17 10.95 5.37
C ARG A 481 21.47 10.01 6.37
N THR A 482 20.58 9.15 5.87
CA THR A 482 19.88 8.15 6.70
C THR A 482 20.86 7.07 7.18
N MET A 483 21.75 6.57 6.30
CA MET A 483 22.79 5.61 6.67
C MET A 483 23.79 6.19 7.67
N ASP A 484 24.19 7.46 7.52
CA ASP A 484 25.08 8.15 8.47
C ASP A 484 24.50 8.23 9.92
N GLN A 485 23.17 8.18 10.03
CA GLN A 485 22.42 8.15 11.30
C GLN A 485 22.00 6.74 11.70
N SER A 486 22.46 5.72 11.01
CA SER A 486 22.09 4.33 11.23
C SER A 486 23.26 3.52 11.77
N ARG A 487 22.93 2.44 12.45
CA ARG A 487 23.89 1.41 12.83
C ARG A 487 23.84 0.30 11.78
N GLU A 488 24.99 -0.03 11.19
CA GLU A 488 25.10 -1.20 10.32
C GLU A 488 25.10 -2.47 11.16
N ILE A 489 24.36 -3.49 10.73
CA ILE A 489 24.26 -4.78 11.40
C ILE A 489 25.33 -5.71 10.85
N SER A 490 25.98 -6.44 11.75
CA SER A 490 26.99 -7.46 11.40
C SER A 490 26.48 -8.89 11.64
N LEU A 491 27.09 -9.86 10.97
CA LEU A 491 26.77 -11.30 11.17
C LEU A 491 27.06 -11.82 12.60
N MET A 492 27.86 -11.09 13.39
CA MET A 492 28.20 -11.50 14.75
C MET A 492 27.19 -11.03 15.81
N GLU A 493 26.22 -10.22 15.43
CA GLU A 493 25.11 -9.75 16.27
C GLU A 493 23.84 -10.59 16.06
#